data_8b239f55219dd9b6adea486bedcb27fd
#
_entry.id   8b239f55219dd9b6adea486bedcb27fd
#
_cell.length_a   1.000
_cell.length_b   1.000
_cell.length_c   1.000
_cell.angle_alpha   90.00
_cell.angle_beta   90.00
_cell.angle_gamma   90.00
#
_symmetry.space_group_name_H-M   'P 1'
#
loop_
_entity.id
_entity.type
_entity.pdbx_description
1 polymer ?
#
loop_
_entity_poly.entity_id
_entity_poly.type
_entity_poly.pdbx_seq_one_letter_code
_entity_poly.pdbx_strand_id
1 'polypeptide(L)'
;MYAYVLAWVTALAYISALGFDISLMRFVPAYLAPRAFGLLRGVIRFARRRVASVGCSIALLGMVALLAEWGELSRELGITFLVGFALVPIMALLWIGAAVVRGFGGVISALAPDRMVRDGVLLGFVVLAWGCKGWLVDAAWAMAATVLGATAGLGLVSIAMLRYRPRELNAVSPVYDVPTWRLTSLPLVVIGMAEALMNRTGVMLLGWMVDTRDAGIYALTFNLAFAFVLPRTAVNALLAPTISDLFVRNDAVALRAIVAKAALWSLLGALCIALPLSLFAEPVLKLFGPDFQTGAPALRILLLGQVIAVAAGSQLHLMTMTGRERSAALQLVFSAVANAAAAAALVTRLGSTGAALAAAVALIGWNAAMCVSVRRHLSLWPGVFAARGGRFSPGEGVAA
;
A
#
# COMPACT_ATOMS: atom_id res chain seq x y z
N MET A 1 -11.99 -13.67 10.80
CA MET A 1 -11.53 -12.81 11.91
C MET A 1 -10.14 -12.22 11.69
N TYR A 2 -9.07 -12.99 11.47
CA TYR A 2 -7.70 -12.49 11.26
C TYR A 2 -7.61 -11.36 10.21
N ALA A 3 -8.12 -11.58 8.99
CA ALA A 3 -8.02 -10.60 7.90
C ALA A 3 -8.76 -9.28 8.20
N TYR A 4 -9.89 -9.37 8.91
CA TYR A 4 -10.66 -8.22 9.36
C TYR A 4 -9.86 -7.36 10.36
N VAL A 5 -9.32 -7.99 11.40
CA VAL A 5 -8.49 -7.30 12.40
C VAL A 5 -7.22 -6.72 11.75
N LEU A 6 -6.57 -7.49 10.86
CA LEU A 6 -5.39 -7.01 10.15
C LEU A 6 -5.69 -5.80 9.24
N ALA A 7 -6.88 -5.71 8.66
CA ALA A 7 -7.29 -4.54 7.86
C ALA A 7 -7.36 -3.28 8.73
N TRP A 8 -8.00 -3.35 9.90
CA TRP A 8 -8.06 -2.25 10.86
C TRP A 8 -6.69 -1.85 11.38
N VAL A 9 -5.89 -2.83 11.82
CA VAL A 9 -4.52 -2.59 12.32
C VAL A 9 -3.63 -1.93 11.26
N THR A 10 -3.74 -2.39 10.02
CA THR A 10 -2.98 -1.81 8.89
C THR A 10 -3.39 -0.35 8.65
N ALA A 11 -4.69 -0.04 8.65
CA ALA A 11 -5.19 1.33 8.49
C ALA A 11 -4.69 2.24 9.62
N LEU A 12 -4.76 1.79 10.88
CA LEU A 12 -4.25 2.51 12.05
C LEU A 12 -2.72 2.70 12.00
N ALA A 13 -1.98 1.72 11.49
CA ALA A 13 -0.54 1.82 11.30
C ALA A 13 -0.17 2.89 10.23
N TYR A 14 -0.94 3.03 9.16
CA TYR A 14 -0.76 4.12 8.18
C TYR A 14 -0.98 5.50 8.80
N ILE A 15 -2.02 5.65 9.63
CA ILE A 15 -2.25 6.89 10.40
C ILE A 15 -1.05 7.17 11.31
N SER A 16 -0.55 6.13 11.99
CA SER A 16 0.58 6.22 12.92
C SER A 16 1.89 6.59 12.23
N ALA A 17 2.10 6.19 10.97
CA ALA A 17 3.30 6.50 10.19
C ALA A 17 3.45 8.00 9.87
N LEU A 18 2.36 8.79 9.99
CA LEU A 18 2.34 10.25 9.80
C LEU A 18 2.96 10.70 8.46
N GLY A 19 2.91 9.87 7.40
CA GLY A 19 3.50 10.12 6.09
C GLY A 19 5.04 10.08 6.06
N PHE A 20 5.69 9.72 7.17
CA PHE A 20 7.15 9.58 7.21
C PHE A 20 7.66 8.36 6.46
N ASP A 21 6.83 7.36 6.21
CA ASP A 21 7.12 6.21 5.35
C ASP A 21 7.41 6.59 3.89
N ILE A 22 6.85 7.71 3.44
CA ILE A 22 7.08 8.28 2.10
C ILE A 22 8.08 9.44 2.17
N SER A 23 7.89 10.39 3.10
CA SER A 23 8.71 11.61 3.15
C SER A 23 10.17 11.35 3.48
N LEU A 24 10.50 10.32 4.27
CA LEU A 24 11.90 9.96 4.57
C LEU A 24 12.65 9.46 3.34
N MET A 25 11.97 8.85 2.35
CA MET A 25 12.61 8.48 1.08
C MET A 25 13.08 9.72 0.28
N ARG A 26 12.48 10.89 0.55
CA ARG A 26 12.88 12.16 -0.04
C ARG A 26 13.92 12.89 0.83
N PHE A 27 13.68 12.99 2.14
CA PHE A 27 14.56 13.73 3.05
C PHE A 27 15.92 13.07 3.23
N VAL A 28 15.99 11.74 3.31
CA VAL A 28 17.26 11.05 3.54
C VAL A 28 18.26 11.33 2.42
N PRO A 29 17.96 11.12 1.13
CA PRO A 29 18.88 11.49 0.05
C PRO A 29 19.14 13.00 -0.03
N ALA A 30 18.13 13.85 0.20
CA ALA A 30 18.24 15.30 0.12
C ALA A 30 19.20 15.87 1.16
N TYR A 31 19.30 15.28 2.34
CA TYR A 31 20.26 15.70 3.38
C TYR A 31 21.61 14.96 3.28
N LEU A 32 21.61 13.76 2.69
CA LEU A 32 22.82 12.97 2.50
C LEU A 32 23.75 13.59 1.44
N ALA A 33 23.19 14.05 0.31
CA ALA A 33 23.97 14.63 -0.80
C ALA A 33 24.81 15.86 -0.38
N PRO A 34 24.25 16.89 0.32
CA PRO A 34 25.03 18.02 0.81
C PRO A 34 25.75 17.75 2.13
N ARG A 35 25.79 16.50 2.62
CA ARG A 35 26.38 16.08 3.91
C ARG A 35 25.79 16.80 5.14
N ALA A 36 24.51 17.18 5.09
CA ALA A 36 23.81 17.84 6.18
C ALA A 36 23.42 16.83 7.30
N PHE A 37 24.42 16.18 7.90
CA PHE A 37 24.25 15.07 8.85
C PHE A 37 23.45 15.45 10.11
N GLY A 38 23.49 16.71 10.55
CA GLY A 38 22.70 17.21 11.68
C GLY A 38 21.19 17.13 11.41
N LEU A 39 20.74 17.63 10.25
CA LEU A 39 19.35 17.58 9.80
C LEU A 39 18.93 16.13 9.52
N LEU A 40 19.78 15.33 8.90
CA LEU A 40 19.55 13.92 8.63
C LEU A 40 19.29 13.13 9.92
N ARG A 41 20.13 13.32 10.93
CA ARG A 41 19.95 12.70 12.26
C ARG A 41 18.70 13.22 12.95
N GLY A 42 18.44 14.52 12.81
CA GLY A 42 17.26 15.18 13.37
C GLY A 42 15.96 14.60 12.84
N VAL A 43 15.81 14.51 11.51
CA VAL A 43 14.57 14.01 10.87
C VAL A 43 14.32 12.54 11.22
N ILE A 44 15.34 11.67 11.17
CA ILE A 44 15.19 10.25 11.53
C ILE A 44 14.76 10.09 12.99
N ARG A 45 15.40 10.84 13.92
CA ARG A 45 15.08 10.78 15.35
C ARG A 45 13.69 11.33 15.65
N PHE A 46 13.31 12.43 15.00
CA PHE A 46 12.00 13.05 15.13
C PHE A 46 10.90 12.10 14.63
N ALA A 47 11.04 11.57 13.41
CA ALA A 47 10.08 10.65 12.82
C ALA A 47 9.88 9.42 13.72
N ARG A 48 10.96 8.73 14.12
CA ARG A 48 10.87 7.55 14.99
C ARG A 48 10.15 7.84 16.31
N ARG A 49 10.47 8.95 16.98
CA ARG A 49 9.82 9.31 18.25
C ARG A 49 8.34 9.63 18.07
N ARG A 50 8.00 10.42 17.04
CA ARG A 50 6.61 10.80 16.79
C ARG A 50 5.75 9.63 16.35
N VAL A 51 6.24 8.81 15.44
CA VAL A 51 5.54 7.61 14.98
C VAL A 51 5.36 6.60 16.13
N ALA A 52 6.38 6.39 16.96
CA ALA A 52 6.26 5.54 18.14
C ALA A 52 5.23 6.09 19.12
N SER A 53 5.28 7.38 19.46
CA SER A 53 4.32 7.98 20.40
C SER A 53 2.88 7.91 19.89
N VAL A 54 2.65 8.27 18.60
CA VAL A 54 1.30 8.23 18.01
C VAL A 54 0.82 6.79 17.85
N GLY A 55 1.68 5.87 17.42
CA GLY A 55 1.34 4.46 17.29
C GLY A 55 0.98 3.80 18.64
N CYS A 56 1.76 4.09 19.68
CA CYS A 56 1.43 3.62 21.05
C CYS A 56 0.15 4.26 21.59
N SER A 57 -0.08 5.56 21.33
CA SER A 57 -1.32 6.22 21.74
C SER A 57 -2.55 5.63 21.05
N ILE A 58 -2.47 5.37 19.74
CA ILE A 58 -3.55 4.74 18.97
C ILE A 58 -3.79 3.31 19.48
N ALA A 59 -2.72 2.53 19.71
CA ALA A 59 -2.84 1.19 20.27
C ALA A 59 -3.52 1.19 21.64
N LEU A 60 -3.12 2.10 22.53
CA LEU A 60 -3.70 2.24 23.87
C LEU A 60 -5.18 2.64 23.80
N LEU A 61 -5.53 3.65 22.99
CA LEU A 61 -6.92 4.08 22.79
C LEU A 61 -7.76 2.94 22.22
N GLY A 62 -7.23 2.19 21.25
CA GLY A 62 -7.89 1.01 20.69
C GLY A 62 -8.13 -0.09 21.73
N MET A 63 -7.16 -0.34 22.60
CA MET A 63 -7.31 -1.29 23.73
C MET A 63 -8.38 -0.83 24.73
N VAL A 64 -8.41 0.47 25.06
CA VAL A 64 -9.42 1.03 25.97
C VAL A 64 -10.82 0.92 25.37
N ALA A 65 -10.99 1.27 24.09
CA ALA A 65 -12.26 1.13 23.37
C ALA A 65 -12.71 -0.34 23.32
N LEU A 66 -11.78 -1.26 23.03
CA LEU A 66 -12.05 -2.69 23.01
C LEU A 66 -12.55 -3.21 24.37
N LEU A 67 -11.93 -2.75 25.46
CA LEU A 67 -12.34 -3.16 26.82
C LEU A 67 -13.72 -2.61 27.17
N ALA A 68 -14.12 -1.46 26.67
CA ALA A 68 -15.46 -0.90 26.86
C ALA A 68 -16.55 -1.72 26.16
N GLU A 69 -16.23 -2.32 25.00
CA GLU A 69 -17.17 -3.13 24.20
C GLU A 69 -16.95 -4.66 24.37
N TRP A 70 -16.13 -5.07 25.34
CA TRP A 70 -15.72 -6.47 25.51
C TRP A 70 -16.90 -7.46 25.66
N GLY A 71 -18.00 -7.01 26.22
CA GLY A 71 -19.21 -7.85 26.44
C GLY A 71 -20.00 -8.14 25.15
N GLU A 72 -19.85 -7.32 24.11
CA GLU A 72 -20.59 -7.45 22.86
C GLU A 72 -19.81 -8.24 21.79
N LEU A 73 -18.51 -8.41 21.97
CA LEU A 73 -17.62 -9.07 21.01
C LEU A 73 -17.43 -10.54 21.37
N SER A 74 -17.27 -11.38 20.32
CA SER A 74 -16.83 -12.76 20.56
C SER A 74 -15.43 -12.75 21.19
N ARG A 75 -15.19 -13.66 22.15
CA ARG A 75 -13.92 -13.76 22.87
C ARG A 75 -12.72 -13.87 21.91
N GLU A 76 -12.85 -14.65 20.86
CA GLU A 76 -11.77 -14.82 19.85
C GLU A 76 -11.47 -13.51 19.12
N LEU A 77 -12.50 -12.76 18.71
CA LEU A 77 -12.33 -11.48 18.03
C LEU A 77 -11.68 -10.45 18.96
N GLY A 78 -12.12 -10.38 20.22
CA GLY A 78 -11.55 -9.49 21.23
C GLY A 78 -10.07 -9.76 21.48
N ILE A 79 -9.66 -11.01 21.66
CA ILE A 79 -8.25 -11.39 21.84
C ILE A 79 -7.45 -11.06 20.57
N THR A 80 -8.00 -11.33 19.40
CA THR A 80 -7.33 -11.03 18.12
C THR A 80 -7.06 -9.53 17.95
N PHE A 81 -8.01 -8.65 18.32
CA PHE A 81 -7.81 -7.20 18.36
C PHE A 81 -6.78 -6.77 19.41
N LEU A 82 -6.84 -7.34 20.61
CA LEU A 82 -5.89 -7.02 21.67
C LEU A 82 -4.44 -7.25 21.22
N VAL A 83 -4.17 -8.41 20.63
CA VAL A 83 -2.86 -8.75 20.04
C VAL A 83 -2.56 -7.87 18.83
N GLY A 84 -3.57 -7.59 17.99
CA GLY A 84 -3.45 -6.76 16.81
C GLY A 84 -3.05 -5.31 17.10
N PHE A 85 -3.53 -4.71 18.19
CA PHE A 85 -3.14 -3.34 18.56
C PHE A 85 -1.64 -3.21 18.86
N ALA A 86 -0.97 -4.24 19.36
CA ALA A 86 0.48 -4.23 19.52
C ALA A 86 1.21 -4.13 18.17
N LEU A 87 0.61 -4.62 17.10
CA LEU A 87 1.18 -4.56 15.74
C LEU A 87 1.20 -3.13 15.17
N VAL A 88 0.29 -2.22 15.58
CA VAL A 88 0.18 -0.86 15.06
C VAL A 88 1.49 -0.08 15.15
N PRO A 89 2.10 0.13 16.32
CA PRO A 89 3.38 0.85 16.42
C PRO A 89 4.53 0.09 15.77
N ILE A 90 4.52 -1.24 15.81
CA ILE A 90 5.58 -2.08 15.22
C ILE A 90 5.60 -1.92 13.69
N MET A 91 4.44 -2.03 13.02
CA MET A 91 4.34 -1.85 11.57
C MET A 91 4.72 -0.43 11.14
N ALA A 92 4.22 0.59 11.83
CA ALA A 92 4.56 1.97 11.52
C ALA A 92 6.07 2.23 11.63
N LEU A 93 6.72 1.72 12.70
CA LEU A 93 8.18 1.83 12.90
C LEU A 93 8.96 1.01 11.85
N LEU A 94 8.47 -0.17 11.47
CA LEU A 94 9.05 -0.98 10.40
C LEU A 94 9.06 -0.22 9.07
N TRP A 95 7.94 0.40 8.70
CA TRP A 95 7.82 1.14 7.43
C TRP A 95 8.70 2.37 7.38
N ILE A 96 8.78 3.17 8.45
CA ILE A 96 9.67 4.32 8.47
C ILE A 96 11.16 3.90 8.50
N GLY A 97 11.49 2.81 9.19
CA GLY A 97 12.83 2.23 9.16
C GLY A 97 13.21 1.77 7.75
N ALA A 98 12.28 1.08 7.06
CA ALA A 98 12.44 0.66 5.67
C ALA A 98 12.61 1.88 4.72
N ALA A 99 11.87 2.98 4.94
CA ALA A 99 12.02 4.21 4.17
C ALA A 99 13.42 4.83 4.33
N VAL A 100 13.96 4.85 5.55
CA VAL A 100 15.32 5.32 5.84
C VAL A 100 16.37 4.46 5.13
N VAL A 101 16.25 3.12 5.23
CA VAL A 101 17.19 2.18 4.59
C VAL A 101 17.15 2.31 3.07
N ARG A 102 15.97 2.50 2.47
CA ARG A 102 15.83 2.81 1.03
C ARG A 102 16.50 4.12 0.67
N GLY A 103 16.34 5.16 1.49
CA GLY A 103 17.01 6.44 1.30
C GLY A 103 18.54 6.35 1.34
N PHE A 104 19.09 5.37 2.04
CA PHE A 104 20.53 5.04 2.03
C PHE A 104 20.95 4.09 0.89
N GLY A 105 20.01 3.68 0.01
CA GLY A 105 20.29 2.78 -1.14
C GLY A 105 20.08 1.29 -0.84
N GLY A 106 19.68 0.90 0.37
CA GLY A 106 19.47 -0.50 0.77
C GLY A 106 18.09 -1.04 0.42
N VAL A 107 17.72 -1.10 -0.86
CA VAL A 107 16.35 -1.44 -1.30
C VAL A 107 15.91 -2.84 -0.85
N ILE A 108 16.73 -3.87 -1.07
CA ILE A 108 16.40 -5.26 -0.69
C ILE A 108 16.27 -5.38 0.84
N SER A 109 17.25 -4.83 1.58
CA SER A 109 17.27 -4.87 3.04
C SER A 109 16.14 -4.06 3.68
N ALA A 110 15.49 -3.17 2.95
CA ALA A 110 14.32 -2.44 3.37
C ALA A 110 13.02 -3.22 3.14
N LEU A 111 12.88 -3.88 1.99
CA LEU A 111 11.63 -4.51 1.57
C LEU A 111 11.49 -5.94 2.08
N ALA A 112 12.57 -6.70 2.14
CA ALA A 112 12.54 -8.11 2.57
C ALA A 112 11.99 -8.31 3.99
N PRO A 113 12.31 -7.49 5.01
CA PRO A 113 11.77 -7.68 6.34
C PRO A 113 10.25 -7.59 6.44
N ASP A 114 9.62 -6.63 5.75
CA ASP A 114 8.17 -6.50 5.76
C ASP A 114 7.45 -7.54 4.91
N ARG A 115 8.00 -7.89 3.73
CA ARG A 115 7.33 -8.76 2.77
C ARG A 115 7.67 -10.24 2.93
N MET A 116 8.91 -10.56 3.31
CA MET A 116 9.37 -11.95 3.37
C MET A 116 9.47 -12.46 4.80
N VAL A 117 9.99 -11.66 5.74
CA VAL A 117 10.20 -12.14 7.12
C VAL A 117 8.88 -12.17 7.88
N ARG A 118 8.10 -11.08 7.83
CA ARG A 118 6.79 -11.04 8.51
C ARG A 118 5.86 -12.14 8.01
N ASP A 119 5.65 -12.22 6.71
CA ASP A 119 4.73 -13.19 6.12
C ASP A 119 5.31 -14.62 6.15
N GLY A 120 6.64 -14.74 6.07
CA GLY A 120 7.36 -16.02 6.23
C GLY A 120 7.26 -16.61 7.63
N VAL A 121 7.32 -15.79 8.68
CA VAL A 121 7.10 -16.24 10.07
C VAL A 121 5.67 -16.72 10.27
N LEU A 122 4.68 -15.99 9.73
CA LEU A 122 3.28 -16.42 9.74
C LEU A 122 3.09 -17.76 9.03
N LEU A 123 3.64 -17.89 7.81
CA LEU A 123 3.57 -19.13 7.03
C LEU A 123 4.25 -20.29 7.78
N GLY A 124 5.45 -20.07 8.30
CA GLY A 124 6.19 -21.07 9.08
C GLY A 124 5.41 -21.52 10.29
N PHE A 125 4.77 -20.58 11.02
CA PHE A 125 3.90 -20.90 12.15
C PHE A 125 2.70 -21.77 11.74
N VAL A 126 2.01 -21.41 10.64
CA VAL A 126 0.86 -22.19 10.14
C VAL A 126 1.28 -23.59 9.70
N VAL A 127 2.42 -23.74 9.02
CA VAL A 127 2.96 -25.05 8.60
C VAL A 127 3.34 -25.91 9.81
N LEU A 128 3.99 -25.34 10.82
CA LEU A 128 4.32 -26.03 12.07
C LEU A 128 3.07 -26.48 12.82
N ALA A 129 2.09 -25.60 12.96
CA ALA A 129 0.83 -25.92 13.62
C ALA A 129 0.06 -27.02 12.89
N TRP A 130 0.08 -27.04 11.55
CA TRP A 130 -0.54 -28.09 10.74
C TRP A 130 0.19 -29.45 10.92
N GLY A 131 1.52 -29.43 11.08
CA GLY A 131 2.31 -30.64 11.38
C GLY A 131 2.07 -31.22 12.76
N CYS A 132 1.67 -30.40 13.74
CA CYS A 132 1.33 -30.81 15.08
C CYS A 132 -0.15 -31.24 15.15
N LYS A 133 -0.45 -32.51 14.90
CA LYS A 133 -1.80 -33.08 14.91
C LYS A 133 -2.59 -32.66 16.15
N GLY A 134 -3.62 -31.82 15.97
CA GLY A 134 -4.55 -31.36 17.02
C GLY A 134 -4.44 -29.89 17.42
N TRP A 135 -3.51 -29.11 16.86
CA TRP A 135 -3.43 -27.69 17.14
C TRP A 135 -4.35 -26.91 16.18
N LEU A 136 -5.47 -26.42 16.71
CA LEU A 136 -6.36 -25.51 15.97
C LEU A 136 -5.73 -24.12 15.98
N VAL A 137 -5.28 -23.64 14.83
CA VAL A 137 -4.80 -22.27 14.65
C VAL A 137 -6.01 -21.36 14.56
N ASP A 138 -6.30 -20.63 15.64
CA ASP A 138 -7.29 -19.57 15.63
C ASP A 138 -6.71 -18.23 15.13
N ALA A 139 -7.58 -17.22 14.95
CA ALA A 139 -7.19 -15.92 14.45
C ALA A 139 -6.21 -15.19 15.37
N ALA A 140 -6.28 -15.42 16.68
CA ALA A 140 -5.42 -14.79 17.68
C ALA A 140 -3.97 -15.31 17.58
N TRP A 141 -3.77 -16.62 17.38
CA TRP A 141 -2.45 -17.21 17.17
C TRP A 141 -1.81 -16.75 15.86
N ALA A 142 -2.60 -16.67 14.76
CA ALA A 142 -2.12 -16.12 13.51
C ALA A 142 -1.72 -14.64 13.65
N MET A 143 -2.46 -13.87 14.43
CA MET A 143 -2.12 -12.47 14.72
C MET A 143 -0.85 -12.36 15.57
N ALA A 144 -0.67 -13.22 16.59
CA ALA A 144 0.54 -13.29 17.40
C ALA A 144 1.78 -13.64 16.55
N ALA A 145 1.66 -14.61 15.63
CA ALA A 145 2.72 -14.94 14.69
C ALA A 145 3.07 -13.74 13.77
N THR A 146 2.06 -12.97 13.34
CA THR A 146 2.28 -11.74 12.56
C THR A 146 3.01 -10.67 13.37
N VAL A 147 2.68 -10.50 14.65
CA VAL A 147 3.39 -9.58 15.57
C VAL A 147 4.84 -10.00 15.74
N LEU A 148 5.11 -11.29 15.95
CA LEU A 148 6.46 -11.82 16.05
C LEU A 148 7.25 -11.58 14.76
N GLY A 149 6.66 -11.88 13.61
CA GLY A 149 7.29 -11.65 12.29
C GLY A 149 7.58 -10.16 12.03
N ALA A 150 6.64 -9.27 12.36
CA ALA A 150 6.83 -7.83 12.24
C ALA A 150 7.92 -7.30 13.20
N THR A 151 7.98 -7.85 14.42
CA THR A 151 9.02 -7.50 15.41
C THR A 151 10.40 -7.96 14.93
N ALA A 152 10.51 -9.18 14.41
CA ALA A 152 11.73 -9.68 13.77
C ALA A 152 12.13 -8.80 12.58
N GLY A 153 11.16 -8.45 11.72
CA GLY A 153 11.36 -7.53 10.60
C GLY A 153 11.87 -6.17 11.05
N LEU A 154 11.30 -5.58 12.11
CA LEU A 154 11.75 -4.32 12.69
C LEU A 154 13.19 -4.42 13.23
N GLY A 155 13.55 -5.54 13.83
CA GLY A 155 14.93 -5.83 14.25
C GLY A 155 15.89 -5.83 13.07
N LEU A 156 15.54 -6.56 12.00
CA LEU A 156 16.36 -6.64 10.78
C LEU A 156 16.52 -5.28 10.08
N VAL A 157 15.43 -4.50 9.95
CA VAL A 157 15.50 -3.13 9.40
C VAL A 157 16.35 -2.24 10.28
N SER A 158 16.29 -2.38 11.61
CA SER A 158 17.13 -1.62 12.54
C SER A 158 18.61 -1.96 12.37
N ILE A 159 18.95 -3.24 12.19
CA ILE A 159 20.31 -3.71 11.89
C ILE A 159 20.75 -3.18 10.51
N ALA A 160 19.89 -3.27 9.49
CA ALA A 160 20.19 -2.72 8.18
C ALA A 160 20.46 -1.21 8.25
N MET A 161 19.65 -0.46 8.98
CA MET A 161 19.86 0.97 9.19
C MET A 161 21.22 1.27 9.84
N LEU A 162 21.67 0.44 10.78
CA LEU A 162 23.01 0.57 11.39
C LEU A 162 24.14 0.30 10.38
N ARG A 163 23.94 -0.62 9.43
CA ARG A 163 24.93 -0.97 8.40
C ARG A 163 25.04 0.06 7.28
N TYR A 164 23.89 0.59 6.83
CA TYR A 164 23.84 1.53 5.69
C TYR A 164 24.08 3.00 6.07
N ARG A 165 23.92 3.37 7.36
CA ARG A 165 24.11 4.76 7.79
C ARG A 165 25.57 5.17 7.71
N PRO A 166 25.88 6.40 7.28
CA PRO A 166 27.23 6.98 7.35
C PRO A 166 27.74 7.00 8.80
N ARG A 167 29.02 6.73 9.00
CA ARG A 167 29.66 6.74 10.34
C ARG A 167 29.61 8.13 10.98
N GLU A 168 29.72 9.16 10.19
CA GLU A 168 29.67 10.58 10.57
C GLU A 168 28.35 10.98 11.24
N LEU A 169 27.27 10.29 10.92
CA LEU A 169 25.96 10.54 11.52
C LEU A 169 25.95 10.36 13.04
N ASN A 170 26.86 9.57 13.59
CA ASN A 170 26.95 9.31 15.02
C ASN A 170 27.62 10.46 15.80
N ALA A 171 28.54 11.18 15.16
CA ALA A 171 29.34 12.22 15.80
C ALA A 171 28.64 13.58 15.84
N VAL A 172 27.63 13.82 15.00
CA VAL A 172 26.99 15.14 14.84
C VAL A 172 25.74 15.22 15.75
N SER A 173 25.52 16.36 16.41
CA SER A 173 24.29 16.64 17.15
C SER A 173 23.08 16.75 16.21
N PRO A 174 21.88 16.28 16.60
CA PRO A 174 20.69 16.39 15.76
C PRO A 174 20.22 17.84 15.68
N VAL A 175 20.01 18.34 14.47
CA VAL A 175 19.38 19.63 14.16
C VAL A 175 17.96 19.38 13.73
N TYR A 176 17.01 20.22 14.20
CA TYR A 176 15.58 20.01 13.98
C TYR A 176 14.99 21.12 13.13
N ASP A 177 14.40 20.78 12.00
CA ASP A 177 13.56 21.63 11.16
C ASP A 177 12.13 21.04 11.09
N VAL A 178 11.47 21.08 12.23
CA VAL A 178 10.15 20.48 12.42
C VAL A 178 9.07 21.09 11.50
N PRO A 179 9.05 22.42 11.26
CA PRO A 179 8.05 23.02 10.36
C PRO A 179 8.13 22.43 8.95
N THR A 180 9.29 22.37 8.34
CA THR A 180 9.50 21.82 6.99
C THR A 180 9.10 20.35 6.92
N TRP A 181 9.46 19.55 7.93
CA TRP A 181 9.11 18.12 7.94
C TRP A 181 7.60 17.89 8.06
N ARG A 182 6.90 18.66 8.91
CA ARG A 182 5.44 18.56 9.05
C ARG A 182 4.72 18.99 7.79
N LEU A 183 5.09 20.13 7.21
CA LEU A 183 4.45 20.64 5.99
C LEU A 183 4.61 19.66 4.82
N THR A 184 5.75 18.97 4.72
CA THR A 184 5.98 17.97 3.67
C THR A 184 5.28 16.64 3.97
N SER A 185 5.26 16.19 5.23
CA SER A 185 4.71 14.87 5.57
C SER A 185 3.18 14.86 5.66
N LEU A 186 2.54 15.98 6.08
CA LEU A 186 1.08 16.02 6.28
C LEU A 186 0.26 15.70 5.01
N PRO A 187 0.57 16.24 3.81
CA PRO A 187 -0.13 15.82 2.59
C PRO A 187 0.08 14.33 2.25
N LEU A 188 1.24 13.78 2.61
CA LEU A 188 1.57 12.37 2.35
C LEU A 188 0.82 11.41 3.27
N VAL A 189 0.45 11.85 4.49
CA VAL A 189 -0.50 11.09 5.34
C VAL A 189 -1.82 10.87 4.61
N VAL A 190 -2.35 11.93 3.99
CA VAL A 190 -3.64 11.88 3.28
C VAL A 190 -3.57 10.89 2.11
N ILE A 191 -2.46 10.89 1.37
CA ILE A 191 -2.24 9.93 0.27
C ILE A 191 -2.17 8.51 0.81
N GLY A 192 -1.35 8.25 1.83
CA GLY A 192 -1.21 6.93 2.44
C GLY A 192 -2.53 6.40 3.02
N MET A 193 -3.30 7.27 3.68
CA MET A 193 -4.64 6.92 4.17
C MET A 193 -5.61 6.60 3.02
N ALA A 194 -5.61 7.39 1.95
CA ALA A 194 -6.46 7.14 0.80
C ALA A 194 -6.13 5.80 0.14
N GLU A 195 -4.85 5.48 -0.03
CA GLU A 195 -4.42 4.17 -0.53
C GLU A 195 -4.83 3.02 0.41
N ALA A 196 -4.65 3.19 1.72
CA ALA A 196 -5.05 2.19 2.71
C ALA A 196 -6.56 1.95 2.67
N LEU A 197 -7.37 3.02 2.62
CA LEU A 197 -8.81 2.93 2.48
C LEU A 197 -9.22 2.26 1.17
N MET A 198 -8.65 2.65 0.03
CA MET A 198 -8.92 1.99 -1.26
C MET A 198 -8.72 0.47 -1.18
N ASN A 199 -7.68 0.02 -0.49
CA ASN A 199 -7.32 -1.39 -0.43
C ASN A 199 -8.00 -2.18 0.70
N ARG A 200 -8.50 -1.54 1.74
CA ARG A 200 -8.99 -2.22 2.96
C ARG A 200 -10.46 -2.00 3.26
N THR A 201 -11.10 -0.98 2.68
CA THR A 201 -12.51 -0.63 2.93
C THR A 201 -13.45 -1.81 2.75
N GLY A 202 -13.29 -2.62 1.68
CA GLY A 202 -14.14 -3.77 1.44
C GLY A 202 -14.09 -4.80 2.56
N VAL A 203 -12.89 -5.13 3.07
CA VAL A 203 -12.70 -6.06 4.18
C VAL A 203 -13.29 -5.49 5.48
N MET A 204 -13.06 -4.19 5.74
CA MET A 204 -13.53 -3.52 6.96
C MET A 204 -15.06 -3.45 7.01
N LEU A 205 -15.69 -3.01 5.91
CA LEU A 205 -17.15 -2.89 5.84
C LEU A 205 -17.85 -4.25 5.85
N LEU A 206 -17.32 -5.26 5.17
CA LEU A 206 -17.86 -6.62 5.23
C LEU A 206 -17.83 -7.18 6.65
N GLY A 207 -16.70 -7.05 7.35
CA GLY A 207 -16.57 -7.54 8.70
C GLY A 207 -17.39 -6.78 9.74
N TRP A 208 -17.71 -5.50 9.46
CA TRP A 208 -18.55 -4.67 10.33
C TRP A 208 -20.04 -4.80 10.04
N MET A 209 -20.45 -4.85 8.76
CA MET A 209 -21.86 -4.77 8.35
C MET A 209 -22.50 -6.13 8.01
N VAL A 210 -21.68 -7.16 7.76
CA VAL A 210 -22.15 -8.51 7.40
C VAL A 210 -21.60 -9.51 8.41
N ASP A 211 -20.41 -10.05 8.15
CA ASP A 211 -19.72 -10.91 9.09
C ASP A 211 -18.20 -11.03 8.79
N THR A 212 -17.44 -11.55 9.75
CA THR A 212 -15.98 -11.73 9.63
C THR A 212 -15.58 -12.87 8.68
N ARG A 213 -16.50 -13.80 8.37
CA ARG A 213 -16.28 -14.88 7.40
C ARG A 213 -16.26 -14.31 5.97
N ASP A 214 -17.26 -13.51 5.62
CA ASP A 214 -17.33 -12.82 4.33
C ASP A 214 -16.15 -11.86 4.14
N ALA A 215 -15.76 -11.15 5.19
CA ALA A 215 -14.54 -10.33 5.19
C ALA A 215 -13.28 -11.17 4.90
N GLY A 216 -13.18 -12.39 5.44
CA GLY A 216 -12.08 -13.32 5.18
C GLY A 216 -12.06 -13.82 3.73
N ILE A 217 -13.21 -14.21 3.19
CA ILE A 217 -13.35 -14.63 1.80
C ILE A 217 -12.95 -13.50 0.85
N TYR A 218 -13.47 -12.30 1.11
CA TYR A 218 -13.13 -11.13 0.30
C TYR A 218 -11.66 -10.74 0.42
N ALA A 219 -11.06 -10.83 1.60
CA ALA A 219 -9.64 -10.52 1.80
C ALA A 219 -8.73 -11.45 1.00
N LEU A 220 -9.01 -12.77 0.98
CA LEU A 220 -8.29 -13.72 0.14
C LEU A 220 -8.48 -13.39 -1.34
N THR A 221 -9.71 -13.16 -1.76
CA THR A 221 -10.08 -12.81 -3.14
C THR A 221 -9.36 -11.55 -3.62
N PHE A 222 -9.32 -10.51 -2.75
CA PHE A 222 -8.62 -9.26 -3.03
C PHE A 222 -7.11 -9.47 -3.12
N ASN A 223 -6.50 -10.26 -2.22
CA ASN A 223 -5.06 -10.54 -2.25
C ASN A 223 -4.67 -11.33 -3.52
N LEU A 224 -5.47 -12.30 -3.95
CA LEU A 224 -5.27 -13.01 -5.22
C LEU A 224 -5.36 -12.06 -6.41
N ALA A 225 -6.38 -11.18 -6.44
CA ALA A 225 -6.50 -10.17 -7.46
C ALA A 225 -5.35 -9.16 -7.42
N PHE A 226 -4.78 -8.86 -6.24
CA PHE A 226 -3.67 -7.92 -6.07
C PHE A 226 -2.32 -8.50 -6.53
N ALA A 227 -2.12 -9.82 -6.50
CA ALA A 227 -0.92 -10.47 -7.05
C ALA A 227 -0.70 -10.12 -8.53
N PHE A 228 -1.79 -9.81 -9.25
CA PHE A 228 -1.82 -9.32 -10.60
C PHE A 228 -1.10 -7.95 -10.83
N VAL A 229 -0.89 -7.17 -9.78
CA VAL A 229 -0.22 -5.87 -9.85
C VAL A 229 1.32 -6.01 -9.94
N LEU A 230 1.87 -7.19 -9.65
CA LEU A 230 3.32 -7.43 -9.62
C LEU A 230 4.03 -7.08 -10.96
N PRO A 231 3.56 -7.50 -12.15
CA PRO A 231 4.18 -7.14 -13.42
C PRO A 231 4.21 -5.61 -13.63
N ARG A 232 3.12 -4.92 -13.31
CA ARG A 232 3.06 -3.44 -13.39
C ARG A 232 4.05 -2.78 -12.44
N THR A 233 4.18 -3.29 -11.23
CA THR A 233 5.11 -2.74 -10.23
C THR A 233 6.56 -2.89 -10.69
N ALA A 234 6.93 -4.04 -11.26
CA ALA A 234 8.27 -4.27 -11.81
C ALA A 234 8.58 -3.31 -12.97
N VAL A 235 7.64 -3.15 -13.91
CA VAL A 235 7.79 -2.21 -15.03
C VAL A 235 7.89 -0.77 -14.54
N ASN A 236 7.05 -0.36 -13.58
CA ASN A 236 7.04 1.00 -13.05
C ASN A 236 8.33 1.36 -12.30
N ALA A 237 8.95 0.40 -11.61
CA ALA A 237 10.22 0.63 -10.93
C ALA A 237 11.36 1.06 -11.90
N LEU A 238 11.34 0.52 -13.10
CA LEU A 238 12.29 0.87 -14.16
C LEU A 238 11.86 2.13 -14.93
N LEU A 239 10.55 2.36 -15.05
CA LEU A 239 9.97 3.42 -15.86
C LEU A 239 10.08 4.80 -15.19
N ALA A 240 9.91 4.88 -13.88
CA ALA A 240 9.84 6.15 -13.16
C ALA A 240 11.07 7.08 -13.38
N PRO A 241 12.33 6.63 -13.23
CA PRO A 241 13.48 7.48 -13.50
C PRO A 241 13.61 7.87 -14.98
N THR A 242 13.24 6.97 -15.90
CA THR A 242 13.29 7.23 -17.34
C THR A 242 12.25 8.26 -17.75
N ILE A 243 11.06 8.26 -17.17
CA ILE A 243 10.04 9.31 -17.40
C ILE A 243 10.60 10.67 -17.00
N SER A 244 11.20 10.78 -15.82
CA SER A 244 11.76 12.04 -15.33
C SER A 244 12.86 12.58 -16.24
N ASP A 245 13.80 11.73 -16.67
CA ASP A 245 14.89 12.10 -17.57
C ASP A 245 14.37 12.57 -18.94
N LEU A 246 13.48 11.80 -19.58
CA LEU A 246 12.90 12.17 -20.88
C LEU A 246 12.02 13.43 -20.80
N PHE A 247 11.34 13.64 -19.67
CA PHE A 247 10.54 14.84 -19.45
C PHE A 247 11.43 16.10 -19.36
N VAL A 248 12.54 16.02 -18.60
CA VAL A 248 13.51 17.12 -18.49
C VAL A 248 14.18 17.41 -19.84
N ARG A 249 14.46 16.38 -20.66
CA ARG A 249 15.03 16.55 -22.01
C ARG A 249 14.02 17.03 -23.05
N ASN A 250 12.74 17.18 -22.70
CA ASN A 250 11.65 17.50 -23.64
C ASN A 250 11.51 16.50 -24.82
N ASP A 251 11.96 15.26 -24.65
CA ASP A 251 11.82 14.22 -25.68
C ASP A 251 10.45 13.52 -25.57
N ALA A 252 9.46 14.19 -26.12
CA ALA A 252 8.09 13.72 -26.12
C ALA A 252 7.86 12.45 -26.94
N VAL A 253 8.66 12.23 -27.99
CA VAL A 253 8.52 11.05 -28.85
C VAL A 253 8.99 9.80 -28.11
N ALA A 254 10.18 9.87 -27.51
CA ALA A 254 10.71 8.77 -26.72
C ALA A 254 9.84 8.51 -25.48
N LEU A 255 9.35 9.57 -24.80
CA LEU A 255 8.46 9.45 -23.63
C LEU A 255 7.17 8.68 -23.99
N ARG A 256 6.51 9.01 -25.10
CA ARG A 256 5.32 8.30 -25.58
C ARG A 256 5.61 6.83 -25.90
N ALA A 257 6.68 6.58 -26.63
CA ALA A 257 7.06 5.24 -27.04
C ALA A 257 7.31 4.34 -25.82
N ILE A 258 8.04 4.84 -24.81
CA ILE A 258 8.36 4.06 -23.61
C ILE A 258 7.13 3.82 -22.73
N VAL A 259 6.25 4.83 -22.58
CA VAL A 259 4.99 4.71 -21.83
C VAL A 259 4.05 3.71 -22.49
N ALA A 260 3.88 3.75 -23.80
CA ALA A 260 3.07 2.80 -24.55
C ALA A 260 3.61 1.37 -24.45
N LYS A 261 4.92 1.20 -24.63
CA LYS A 261 5.60 -0.11 -24.54
C LYS A 261 5.49 -0.69 -23.12
N ALA A 262 5.72 0.12 -22.10
CA ALA A 262 5.58 -0.28 -20.69
C ALA A 262 4.15 -0.69 -20.35
N ALA A 263 3.15 0.07 -20.81
CA ALA A 263 1.74 -0.29 -20.61
C ALA A 263 1.38 -1.60 -21.31
N LEU A 264 1.86 -1.82 -22.54
CA LEU A 264 1.62 -3.05 -23.27
C LEU A 264 2.24 -4.27 -22.56
N TRP A 265 3.51 -4.19 -22.15
CA TRP A 265 4.16 -5.27 -21.41
C TRP A 265 3.50 -5.55 -20.07
N SER A 266 3.10 -4.49 -19.34
CA SER A 266 2.35 -4.64 -18.11
C SER A 266 1.01 -5.33 -18.35
N LEU A 267 0.28 -4.95 -19.43
CA LEU A 267 -1.01 -5.55 -19.77
C LEU A 267 -0.85 -7.02 -20.18
N LEU A 268 0.13 -7.35 -21.00
CA LEU A 268 0.38 -8.74 -21.41
C LEU A 268 0.72 -9.61 -20.20
N GLY A 269 1.66 -9.17 -19.34
CA GLY A 269 1.99 -9.88 -18.10
C GLY A 269 0.79 -10.02 -17.17
N ALA A 270 -0.02 -8.99 -17.11
CA ALA A 270 -1.25 -8.95 -16.36
C ALA A 270 -2.29 -9.96 -16.91
N LEU A 271 -2.54 -10.01 -18.20
CA LEU A 271 -3.47 -10.94 -18.82
C LEU A 271 -3.05 -12.41 -18.67
N CYS A 272 -1.73 -12.69 -18.72
CA CYS A 272 -1.20 -14.04 -18.46
C CYS A 272 -1.58 -14.58 -17.06
N ILE A 273 -1.80 -13.71 -16.08
CA ILE A 273 -2.22 -14.08 -14.73
C ILE A 273 -3.74 -14.03 -14.61
N ALA A 274 -4.39 -12.96 -15.13
CA ALA A 274 -5.82 -12.74 -14.95
C ALA A 274 -6.68 -13.77 -15.66
N LEU A 275 -6.32 -14.15 -16.88
CA LEU A 275 -7.13 -15.08 -17.67
C LEU A 275 -7.22 -16.45 -16.98
N PRO A 276 -6.12 -17.15 -16.63
CA PRO A 276 -6.22 -18.40 -15.91
C PRO A 276 -6.92 -18.24 -14.56
N LEU A 277 -6.59 -17.20 -13.80
CA LEU A 277 -7.19 -17.00 -12.48
C LEU A 277 -8.69 -16.70 -12.55
N SER A 278 -9.17 -16.02 -13.60
CA SER A 278 -10.60 -15.77 -13.82
C SER A 278 -11.34 -17.03 -14.27
N LEU A 279 -10.74 -17.82 -15.19
CA LEU A 279 -11.32 -19.07 -15.69
C LEU A 279 -11.40 -20.13 -14.59
N PHE A 280 -10.33 -20.27 -13.82
CA PHE A 280 -10.19 -21.25 -12.74
C PHE A 280 -10.46 -20.65 -11.35
N ALA A 281 -11.25 -19.57 -11.25
CA ALA A 281 -11.52 -18.89 -9.99
C ALA A 281 -12.09 -19.82 -8.91
N GLU A 282 -13.08 -20.61 -9.24
CA GLU A 282 -13.70 -21.56 -8.29
C GLU A 282 -12.76 -22.68 -7.83
N PRO A 283 -12.08 -23.44 -8.72
CA PRO A 283 -11.13 -24.46 -8.27
C PRO A 283 -9.94 -23.89 -7.50
N VAL A 284 -9.45 -22.70 -7.86
CA VAL A 284 -8.35 -22.04 -7.12
C VAL A 284 -8.81 -21.65 -5.72
N LEU A 285 -9.99 -21.05 -5.59
CA LEU A 285 -10.53 -20.67 -4.28
C LEU A 285 -10.87 -21.90 -3.43
N LYS A 286 -11.28 -22.99 -4.04
CA LYS A 286 -11.55 -24.26 -3.34
C LYS A 286 -10.31 -24.84 -2.64
N LEU A 287 -9.11 -24.57 -3.13
CA LEU A 287 -7.87 -25.00 -2.47
C LEU A 287 -7.71 -24.41 -1.06
N PHE A 288 -8.32 -23.26 -0.79
CA PHE A 288 -8.30 -22.60 0.51
C PHE A 288 -9.47 -23.01 1.42
N GLY A 289 -10.39 -23.80 0.89
CA GLY A 289 -11.56 -24.33 1.60
C GLY A 289 -12.83 -24.20 0.77
N PRO A 290 -13.84 -25.06 1.03
CA PRO A 290 -15.09 -25.09 0.23
C PRO A 290 -15.85 -23.77 0.26
N ASP A 291 -15.81 -23.05 1.39
CA ASP A 291 -16.52 -21.78 1.59
C ASP A 291 -15.97 -20.65 0.71
N PHE A 292 -14.68 -20.70 0.39
CA PHE A 292 -14.03 -19.64 -0.40
C PHE A 292 -14.49 -19.59 -1.85
N GLN A 293 -15.12 -20.66 -2.37
CA GLN A 293 -15.69 -20.68 -3.73
C GLN A 293 -16.73 -19.57 -3.96
N THR A 294 -17.45 -19.16 -2.90
CA THR A 294 -18.44 -18.08 -2.97
C THR A 294 -17.81 -16.73 -3.35
N GLY A 295 -16.48 -16.58 -3.19
CA GLY A 295 -15.73 -15.40 -3.61
C GLY A 295 -15.41 -15.33 -5.11
N ALA A 296 -15.71 -16.36 -5.91
CA ALA A 296 -15.35 -16.39 -7.33
C ALA A 296 -15.94 -15.24 -8.16
N PRO A 297 -17.21 -14.83 -8.00
CA PRO A 297 -17.74 -13.64 -8.68
C PRO A 297 -16.98 -12.37 -8.31
N ALA A 298 -16.66 -12.19 -7.01
CA ALA A 298 -15.89 -11.04 -6.53
C ALA A 298 -14.48 -11.03 -7.13
N LEU A 299 -13.82 -12.19 -7.23
CA LEU A 299 -12.49 -12.31 -7.87
C LEU A 299 -12.53 -11.88 -9.33
N ARG A 300 -13.51 -12.37 -10.11
CA ARG A 300 -13.66 -12.01 -11.52
C ARG A 300 -13.87 -10.50 -11.72
N ILE A 301 -14.68 -9.87 -10.87
CA ILE A 301 -14.94 -8.42 -10.90
C ILE A 301 -13.65 -7.64 -10.59
N LEU A 302 -12.93 -8.02 -9.54
CA LEU A 302 -11.67 -7.37 -9.16
C LEU A 302 -10.61 -7.51 -10.25
N LEU A 303 -10.47 -8.70 -10.84
CA LEU A 303 -9.54 -8.93 -11.95
C LEU A 303 -9.89 -8.07 -13.17
N LEU A 304 -11.15 -7.95 -13.53
CA LEU A 304 -11.60 -7.06 -14.62
C LEU A 304 -11.22 -5.61 -14.34
N GLY A 305 -11.50 -5.11 -13.12
CA GLY A 305 -11.11 -3.77 -12.71
C GLY A 305 -9.60 -3.54 -12.81
N GLN A 306 -8.80 -4.51 -12.39
CA GLN A 306 -7.34 -4.44 -12.46
C GLN A 306 -6.82 -4.47 -13.92
N VAL A 307 -7.38 -5.30 -14.80
CA VAL A 307 -7.00 -5.33 -16.23
C VAL A 307 -7.21 -3.97 -16.86
N ILE A 308 -8.37 -3.35 -16.62
CA ILE A 308 -8.69 -2.00 -17.13
C ILE A 308 -7.70 -0.96 -16.56
N ALA A 309 -7.40 -1.04 -15.27
CA ALA A 309 -6.45 -0.14 -14.62
C ALA A 309 -5.03 -0.27 -15.18
N VAL A 310 -4.58 -1.51 -15.47
CA VAL A 310 -3.26 -1.75 -16.07
C VAL A 310 -3.21 -1.28 -17.53
N ALA A 311 -4.28 -1.49 -18.30
CA ALA A 311 -4.38 -0.99 -19.68
C ALA A 311 -4.31 0.54 -19.75
N ALA A 312 -4.84 1.24 -18.75
CA ALA A 312 -4.74 2.68 -18.61
C ALA A 312 -3.29 3.16 -18.36
N GLY A 313 -2.38 2.30 -17.90
CA GLY A 313 -0.94 2.56 -17.74
C GLY A 313 -0.56 3.17 -16.38
N SER A 314 0.60 3.83 -16.33
CA SER A 314 1.21 4.32 -15.10
C SER A 314 0.97 5.81 -14.86
N GLN A 315 -0.30 6.24 -14.88
CA GLN A 315 -0.69 7.66 -14.81
C GLN A 315 -0.21 8.34 -13.53
N LEU A 316 -0.27 7.66 -12.38
CA LEU A 316 0.20 8.20 -11.11
C LEU A 316 1.68 8.56 -11.18
N HIS A 317 2.51 7.68 -11.77
CA HIS A 317 3.94 7.95 -11.96
C HIS A 317 4.18 9.10 -12.93
N LEU A 318 3.40 9.19 -14.02
CA LEU A 318 3.47 10.34 -14.92
C LEU A 318 3.17 11.64 -14.20
N MET A 319 2.08 11.71 -13.44
CA MET A 319 1.69 12.92 -12.70
C MET A 319 2.70 13.29 -11.61
N THR A 320 3.19 12.31 -10.85
CA THR A 320 4.15 12.57 -9.76
C THR A 320 5.55 12.94 -10.27
N MET A 321 6.03 12.31 -11.35
CA MET A 321 7.35 12.61 -11.93
C MET A 321 7.37 13.92 -12.74
N THR A 322 6.20 14.47 -13.06
CA THR A 322 6.06 15.76 -13.76
C THR A 322 5.61 16.91 -12.84
N GLY A 323 5.71 16.74 -11.50
CA GLY A 323 5.45 17.80 -10.52
C GLY A 323 3.97 18.09 -10.24
N ARG A 324 3.06 17.15 -10.56
CA ARG A 324 1.61 17.31 -10.38
C ARG A 324 1.02 16.38 -9.32
N GLU A 325 1.81 16.09 -8.30
CA GLU A 325 1.44 15.19 -7.20
C GLU A 325 0.20 15.64 -6.43
N ARG A 326 -0.03 16.97 -6.28
CA ARG A 326 -1.22 17.49 -5.58
C ARG A 326 -2.53 17.12 -6.29
N SER A 327 -2.56 17.24 -7.62
CA SER A 327 -3.73 16.86 -8.40
C SER A 327 -3.99 15.35 -8.32
N ALA A 328 -2.92 14.55 -8.38
CA ALA A 328 -3.00 13.11 -8.23
C ALA A 328 -3.53 12.70 -6.83
N ALA A 329 -3.05 13.35 -5.78
CA ALA A 329 -3.48 13.12 -4.41
C ALA A 329 -4.98 13.41 -4.21
N LEU A 330 -5.48 14.55 -4.70
CA LEU A 330 -6.90 14.92 -4.60
C LEU A 330 -7.80 13.91 -5.31
N GLN A 331 -7.40 13.43 -6.50
CA GLN A 331 -8.16 12.42 -7.23
C GLN A 331 -8.18 11.08 -6.49
N LEU A 332 -7.07 10.69 -5.87
CA LEU A 332 -6.99 9.47 -5.07
C LEU A 332 -7.90 9.56 -3.83
N VAL A 333 -7.88 10.68 -3.12
CA VAL A 333 -8.74 10.90 -1.94
C VAL A 333 -10.22 10.84 -2.35
N PHE A 334 -10.60 11.56 -3.41
CA PHE A 334 -11.98 11.52 -3.90
C PHE A 334 -12.42 10.09 -4.25
N SER A 335 -11.55 9.33 -4.92
CA SER A 335 -11.84 7.95 -5.28
C SER A 335 -11.92 7.02 -4.07
N ALA A 336 -11.10 7.26 -3.03
CA ALA A 336 -11.18 6.50 -1.79
C ALA A 336 -12.50 6.74 -1.04
N VAL A 337 -12.96 8.00 -0.98
CA VAL A 337 -14.26 8.35 -0.40
C VAL A 337 -15.40 7.76 -1.21
N ALA A 338 -15.34 7.86 -2.54
CA ALA A 338 -16.34 7.27 -3.43
C ALA A 338 -16.40 5.75 -3.29
N ASN A 339 -15.23 5.09 -3.20
CA ASN A 339 -15.15 3.64 -2.92
C ASN A 339 -15.82 3.29 -1.59
N ALA A 340 -15.51 4.03 -0.53
CA ALA A 340 -16.09 3.77 0.79
C ALA A 340 -17.61 3.93 0.80
N ALA A 341 -18.12 5.00 0.17
CA ALA A 341 -19.55 5.24 0.06
C ALA A 341 -20.26 4.19 -0.79
N ALA A 342 -19.70 3.82 -1.95
CA ALA A 342 -20.24 2.77 -2.81
C ALA A 342 -20.20 1.39 -2.12
N ALA A 343 -19.10 1.08 -1.43
CA ALA A 343 -18.98 -0.17 -0.70
C ALA A 343 -20.00 -0.24 0.45
N ALA A 344 -20.19 0.83 1.23
CA ALA A 344 -21.19 0.86 2.29
C ALA A 344 -22.62 0.64 1.76
N ALA A 345 -22.94 1.16 0.58
CA ALA A 345 -24.26 0.99 -0.04
C ALA A 345 -24.47 -0.42 -0.66
N LEU A 346 -23.41 -1.03 -1.20
CA LEU A 346 -23.52 -2.29 -1.94
C LEU A 346 -23.26 -3.54 -1.08
N VAL A 347 -22.43 -3.42 -0.03
CA VAL A 347 -22.05 -4.54 0.84
C VAL A 347 -23.26 -5.14 1.53
N THR A 348 -24.20 -4.32 2.02
CA THR A 348 -25.41 -4.78 2.69
C THR A 348 -26.37 -5.60 1.80
N ARG A 349 -26.31 -5.39 0.46
CA ARG A 349 -27.19 -6.06 -0.51
C ARG A 349 -26.52 -7.22 -1.24
N LEU A 350 -25.23 -7.08 -1.53
CA LEU A 350 -24.47 -7.97 -2.42
C LEU A 350 -23.27 -8.64 -1.74
N GLY A 351 -23.05 -8.41 -0.44
CA GLY A 351 -21.93 -9.00 0.30
C GLY A 351 -20.56 -8.72 -0.34
N SER A 352 -19.75 -9.75 -0.46
CA SER A 352 -18.39 -9.67 -1.05
C SER A 352 -18.39 -9.21 -2.52
N THR A 353 -19.43 -9.54 -3.28
CA THR A 353 -19.61 -9.07 -4.67
C THR A 353 -19.85 -7.57 -4.72
N GLY A 354 -20.61 -7.01 -3.76
CA GLY A 354 -20.84 -5.59 -3.62
C GLY A 354 -19.56 -4.80 -3.31
N ALA A 355 -18.74 -5.33 -2.40
CA ALA A 355 -17.42 -4.76 -2.11
C ALA A 355 -16.50 -4.78 -3.34
N ALA A 356 -16.51 -5.88 -4.11
CA ALA A 356 -15.73 -6.02 -5.34
C ALA A 356 -16.16 -5.03 -6.43
N LEU A 357 -17.47 -4.84 -6.61
CA LEU A 357 -18.03 -3.86 -7.56
C LEU A 357 -17.62 -2.43 -7.17
N ALA A 358 -17.77 -2.05 -5.91
CA ALA A 358 -17.38 -0.74 -5.42
C ALA A 358 -15.88 -0.49 -5.68
N ALA A 359 -15.02 -1.45 -5.32
CA ALA A 359 -13.58 -1.35 -5.53
C ALA A 359 -13.21 -1.26 -7.01
N ALA A 360 -13.82 -2.09 -7.88
CA ALA A 360 -13.56 -2.09 -9.32
C ALA A 360 -14.01 -0.76 -9.98
N VAL A 361 -15.20 -0.28 -9.64
CA VAL A 361 -15.74 0.99 -10.18
C VAL A 361 -14.90 2.17 -9.72
N ALA A 362 -14.51 2.22 -8.45
CA ALA A 362 -13.63 3.27 -7.93
C ALA A 362 -12.25 3.24 -8.58
N LEU A 363 -11.68 2.06 -8.78
CA LEU A 363 -10.39 1.87 -9.45
C LEU A 363 -10.46 2.32 -10.92
N ILE A 364 -11.49 1.93 -11.65
CA ILE A 364 -11.71 2.34 -13.05
C ILE A 364 -11.93 3.85 -13.13
N GLY A 365 -12.79 4.40 -12.27
CA GLY A 365 -13.10 5.82 -12.22
C GLY A 365 -11.87 6.67 -11.94
N TRP A 366 -11.06 6.27 -10.95
CA TRP A 366 -9.79 6.93 -10.65
C TRP A 366 -8.81 6.90 -11.82
N ASN A 367 -8.61 5.73 -12.43
CA ASN A 367 -7.73 5.62 -13.60
C ASN A 367 -8.24 6.44 -14.79
N ALA A 368 -9.55 6.50 -15.02
CA ALA A 368 -10.15 7.35 -16.04
C ALA A 368 -9.92 8.84 -15.77
N ALA A 369 -10.15 9.29 -14.52
CA ALA A 369 -9.88 10.67 -14.10
C ALA A 369 -8.40 11.04 -14.29
N MET A 370 -7.49 10.14 -13.90
CA MET A 370 -6.05 10.31 -14.10
C MET A 370 -5.67 10.37 -15.60
N CYS A 371 -6.29 9.53 -16.45
CA CYS A 371 -6.07 9.60 -17.89
C CYS A 371 -6.46 10.98 -18.47
N VAL A 372 -7.61 11.51 -18.03
CA VAL A 372 -8.07 12.86 -18.43
C VAL A 372 -7.08 13.92 -17.93
N SER A 373 -6.57 13.80 -16.72
CA SER A 373 -5.59 14.75 -16.14
C SER A 373 -4.26 14.71 -16.90
N VAL A 374 -3.73 13.52 -17.19
CA VAL A 374 -2.51 13.35 -17.99
C VAL A 374 -2.70 13.96 -19.37
N ARG A 375 -3.83 13.71 -20.03
CA ARG A 375 -4.13 14.27 -21.33
C ARG A 375 -4.19 15.79 -21.31
N ARG A 376 -4.86 16.38 -20.31
CA ARG A 376 -5.00 17.86 -20.19
C ARG A 376 -3.68 18.54 -19.92
N HIS A 377 -2.80 17.93 -19.15
CA HIS A 377 -1.58 18.58 -18.67
C HIS A 377 -0.33 18.23 -19.47
N LEU A 378 -0.26 17.04 -20.04
CA LEU A 378 0.90 16.57 -20.77
C LEU A 378 0.63 16.38 -22.27
N SER A 379 -0.61 16.61 -22.73
CA SER A 379 -1.05 16.37 -24.11
C SER A 379 -0.70 14.95 -24.61
N LEU A 380 -0.63 13.99 -23.68
CA LEU A 380 -0.31 12.58 -23.92
C LEU A 380 -1.53 11.72 -23.60
N TRP A 381 -1.81 10.72 -24.43
CA TRP A 381 -2.67 9.62 -24.02
C TRP A 381 -1.85 8.66 -23.17
N PRO A 382 -2.24 8.37 -21.91
CA PRO A 382 -1.55 7.37 -21.13
C PRO A 382 -1.94 5.94 -21.54
N GLY A 383 -1.18 4.95 -21.05
CA GLY A 383 -1.50 3.55 -21.26
C GLY A 383 -1.17 3.03 -22.66
N VAL A 384 -1.88 1.98 -23.07
CA VAL A 384 -1.67 1.33 -24.37
C VAL A 384 -1.98 2.23 -25.59
N PHE A 385 -2.72 3.31 -25.36
CA PHE A 385 -3.06 4.29 -26.41
C PHE A 385 -2.04 5.43 -26.54
N ALA A 386 -0.96 5.43 -25.77
CA ALA A 386 0.05 6.50 -25.80
C ALA A 386 0.68 6.71 -27.20
N ALA A 387 0.78 5.66 -28.00
CA ALA A 387 1.32 5.71 -29.36
C ALA A 387 0.44 6.49 -30.35
N ARG A 388 -0.86 6.73 -30.05
CA ARG A 388 -1.83 7.37 -30.97
C ARG A 388 -1.97 8.89 -30.78
N GLY A 389 -1.19 9.52 -29.89
CA GLY A 389 -1.34 10.94 -29.54
C GLY A 389 -0.64 11.92 -30.49
N GLY A 390 -1.27 13.08 -30.71
CA GLY A 390 -0.78 14.21 -31.52
C GLY A 390 0.43 14.96 -30.90
N ARG A 391 0.78 16.15 -31.43
CA ARG A 391 1.95 16.95 -31.03
C ARG A 391 1.95 17.31 -29.56
N PHE A 392 3.08 17.11 -28.87
CA PHE A 392 3.34 17.56 -27.52
C PHE A 392 3.47 19.09 -27.49
N SER A 393 2.73 19.75 -26.64
CA SER A 393 2.99 21.14 -26.26
C SER A 393 3.32 21.13 -24.77
N PRO A 394 4.55 21.47 -24.37
CA PRO A 394 4.85 21.72 -22.96
C PRO A 394 4.03 22.92 -22.53
N GLY A 395 3.01 22.69 -21.68
CA GLY A 395 2.25 23.79 -21.10
C GLY A 395 3.19 24.71 -20.33
N GLU A 396 3.04 26.01 -20.52
CA GLU A 396 3.69 27.10 -19.77
C GLU A 396 3.48 26.88 -18.27
N GLY A 397 4.45 26.32 -17.56
CA GLY A 397 4.29 25.98 -16.14
C GLY A 397 5.56 25.51 -15.43
N VAL A 398 6.73 25.79 -16.02
CA VAL A 398 8.03 25.59 -15.34
C VAL A 398 8.77 26.92 -15.35
N ALA A 399 8.20 27.90 -14.63
CA ALA A 399 8.89 29.10 -14.18
C ALA A 399 8.11 29.66 -12.98
N ALA A 400 8.40 29.16 -11.77
CA ALA A 400 8.36 29.90 -10.50
C ALA A 400 8.75 28.90 -9.37
#